data_750db8b7b60377888ace71b2aea70ca9
#
_entry.id   750db8b7b60377888ace71b2aea70ca9
#
_cell.length_a   1.000
_cell.length_b   1.000
_cell.length_c   1.000
_cell.angle_alpha   90.00
_cell.angle_beta   90.00
_cell.angle_gamma   90.00
#
_symmetry.space_group_name_H-M   'P 1'
#
loop_
_entity.id
_entity.type
_entity.pdbx_description
1 polymer ?
#
loop_
_entity_poly.entity_id
_entity_poly.type
_entity_poly.pdbx_seq_one_letter_code
_entity_poly.pdbx_strand_id
1 'polypeptide(L)'
;MKKLLIACLLLALGAPSLKADEGMWLLPYLEKLNIRDMKAKGFKLSAKDIYNLNGDAIKDAIVIFGNGCTGEIVSDRGLLLTNHHCGFDAIQSHSSVEHDYLKNGFWAMSDQEEIPTPGLTVTFIRRISDVSDRILPQLSDTLSEKDREAKVAEIVERIKKETELDNEHQEVEIQDFFGGNQYLMFVKEIFKDVRLVGAPPSSIGKFGGDTDNWMWPRHTGDFSVFRVYSDRDGQPAEYSKDNVPYAAPAHLTVSLRGYKPGSFAMIIGFPGSTERYKTSYEIDYTLGTDNPNRIFIRGERQKLMMEDM
;
A
#
# COMPACT_ATOMS: atom_id res chain seq x y z
N MET A 1 50.60 -19.58 -3.35
CA MET A 1 49.27 -19.99 -3.78
C MET A 1 48.42 -20.52 -2.61
N LYS A 2 48.77 -21.53 -1.82
CA LYS A 2 48.00 -22.06 -0.68
C LYS A 2 47.62 -20.99 0.38
N LYS A 3 48.55 -20.10 0.75
CA LYS A 3 48.31 -19.04 1.74
C LYS A 3 47.31 -17.96 1.22
N LEU A 4 47.33 -17.68 -0.08
CA LEU A 4 46.39 -16.76 -0.71
C LEU A 4 44.96 -17.36 -0.76
N LEU A 5 44.86 -18.66 -1.05
CA LEU A 5 43.60 -19.41 -1.04
C LEU A 5 42.95 -19.45 0.36
N ILE A 6 43.79 -19.66 1.41
CA ILE A 6 43.32 -19.66 2.80
C ILE A 6 42.85 -18.25 3.21
N ALA A 7 43.56 -17.19 2.80
CA ALA A 7 43.16 -15.81 3.08
C ALA A 7 41.82 -15.44 2.37
N CYS A 8 41.63 -15.86 1.12
CA CYS A 8 40.36 -15.67 0.39
C CYS A 8 39.22 -16.49 1.03
N LEU A 9 39.48 -17.69 1.51
CA LEU A 9 38.49 -18.52 2.20
C LEU A 9 38.06 -17.90 3.56
N LEU A 10 39.01 -17.35 4.31
CA LEU A 10 38.76 -16.66 5.58
C LEU A 10 38.00 -15.34 5.36
N LEU A 11 38.25 -14.60 4.29
CA LEU A 11 37.52 -13.43 3.90
C LEU A 11 36.06 -13.77 3.45
N ALA A 12 35.88 -14.90 2.80
CA ALA A 12 34.55 -15.37 2.41
C ALA A 12 33.70 -15.84 3.62
N LEU A 13 34.34 -16.37 4.66
CA LEU A 13 33.69 -16.79 5.91
C LEU A 13 33.35 -15.62 6.84
N GLY A 14 33.96 -14.46 6.65
CA GLY A 14 33.75 -13.26 7.44
C GLY A 14 32.78 -12.26 6.83
N ALA A 15 32.22 -12.52 5.64
CA ALA A 15 31.18 -11.67 5.08
C ALA A 15 29.92 -11.81 5.95
N PRO A 16 29.44 -10.73 6.60
CA PRO A 16 28.16 -10.80 7.29
C PRO A 16 27.10 -11.23 6.28
N SER A 17 26.41 -12.31 6.58
CA SER A 17 25.22 -12.67 5.80
C SER A 17 24.26 -11.49 5.91
N LEU A 18 24.06 -10.75 4.82
CA LEU A 18 23.00 -9.74 4.71
C LEU A 18 21.67 -10.51 4.79
N LYS A 19 21.17 -10.68 6.02
CA LYS A 19 19.83 -11.19 6.24
C LYS A 19 18.90 -10.00 6.07
N ALA A 20 18.14 -10.00 4.98
CA ALA A 20 16.98 -9.17 4.89
C ALA A 20 16.00 -9.56 6.00
N ASP A 21 15.39 -8.58 6.64
CA ASP A 21 14.34 -8.83 7.60
C ASP A 21 13.11 -9.35 6.87
N GLU A 22 12.67 -10.49 7.29
CA GLU A 22 11.55 -11.16 6.68
C GLU A 22 10.23 -10.79 7.34
N GLY A 23 9.16 -10.86 6.57
CA GLY A 23 7.81 -10.81 7.06
C GLY A 23 7.10 -9.49 6.74
N MET A 24 5.81 -9.60 6.71
CA MET A 24 4.87 -8.48 6.72
C MET A 24 4.35 -8.37 8.15
N TRP A 25 4.65 -7.25 8.80
CA TRP A 25 4.35 -7.08 10.22
C TRP A 25 3.02 -6.35 10.39
N LEU A 26 2.10 -6.97 11.11
CA LEU A 26 0.81 -6.39 11.39
C LEU A 26 0.93 -5.31 12.46
N LEU A 27 0.48 -4.09 12.15
CA LEU A 27 0.64 -2.92 13.02
C LEU A 27 0.14 -3.12 14.46
N PRO A 28 -1.01 -3.77 14.73
CA PRO A 28 -1.49 -3.98 16.09
C PRO A 28 -0.59 -4.85 16.97
N TYR A 29 0.29 -5.65 16.34
CA TYR A 29 1.17 -6.58 17.06
C TYR A 29 2.62 -6.13 17.17
N LEU A 30 2.99 -4.98 16.62
CA LEU A 30 4.38 -4.50 16.61
C LEU A 30 5.01 -4.48 18.01
N GLU A 31 4.28 -3.99 19.02
CA GLU A 31 4.77 -3.92 20.39
C GLU A 31 5.13 -5.31 20.93
N LYS A 32 4.30 -6.30 20.63
CA LYS A 32 4.46 -7.67 21.14
C LYS A 32 5.50 -8.47 20.37
N LEU A 33 5.55 -8.31 19.05
CA LEU A 33 6.29 -9.22 18.18
C LEU A 33 7.59 -8.63 17.62
N ASN A 34 7.62 -7.35 17.26
CA ASN A 34 8.68 -6.83 16.40
C ASN A 34 9.49 -5.67 17.00
N ILE A 35 8.92 -4.89 17.92
CA ILE A 35 9.54 -3.64 18.40
C ILE A 35 10.94 -3.84 18.99
N ARG A 36 11.19 -4.97 19.65
CA ARG A 36 12.51 -5.30 20.20
C ARG A 36 13.57 -5.40 19.11
N ASP A 37 13.26 -6.11 18.03
CA ASP A 37 14.19 -6.30 16.91
C ASP A 37 14.37 -4.99 16.14
N MET A 38 13.30 -4.22 15.94
CA MET A 38 13.37 -2.90 15.35
C MET A 38 14.33 -1.97 16.12
N LYS A 39 14.20 -1.94 17.46
CA LYS A 39 15.10 -1.17 18.33
C LYS A 39 16.55 -1.63 18.25
N ALA A 40 16.79 -2.94 18.20
CA ALA A 40 18.12 -3.50 18.03
C ALA A 40 18.79 -3.07 16.70
N LYS A 41 17.98 -2.75 15.67
CA LYS A 41 18.40 -2.24 14.36
C LYS A 41 18.43 -0.71 14.28
N GLY A 42 18.22 -0.02 15.39
CA GLY A 42 18.33 1.44 15.46
C GLY A 42 17.02 2.22 15.36
N PHE A 43 15.87 1.55 15.40
CA PHE A 43 14.57 2.22 15.49
C PHE A 43 14.43 2.96 16.83
N LYS A 44 14.09 4.24 16.78
CA LYS A 44 14.10 5.12 17.96
C LYS A 44 12.70 5.43 18.51
N LEU A 45 11.67 5.19 17.72
CA LEU A 45 10.29 5.45 18.12
C LEU A 45 9.73 4.27 18.94
N SER A 46 8.51 4.40 19.43
CA SER A 46 7.75 3.33 20.06
C SER A 46 6.78 2.69 19.06
N ALA A 47 6.21 1.55 19.39
CA ALA A 47 5.16 0.96 18.58
C ALA A 47 3.90 1.86 18.52
N LYS A 48 3.63 2.62 19.59
CA LYS A 48 2.51 3.57 19.63
C LYS A 48 2.69 4.76 18.69
N ASP A 49 3.94 5.15 18.39
CA ASP A 49 4.20 6.19 17.39
C ASP A 49 3.86 5.71 15.98
N ILE A 50 3.88 4.39 15.74
CA ILE A 50 3.50 3.78 14.46
C ILE A 50 2.00 3.50 14.41
N TYR A 51 1.46 2.89 15.47
CA TYR A 51 0.06 2.50 15.58
C TYR A 51 -0.48 2.76 16.98
N ASN A 52 -1.50 3.63 17.09
CA ASN A 52 -2.16 3.98 18.33
C ASN A 52 -3.68 3.92 18.13
N LEU A 53 -4.37 3.21 19.03
CA LEU A 53 -5.84 3.13 19.01
C LEU A 53 -6.52 4.40 19.54
N ASN A 54 -5.83 5.14 20.39
CA ASN A 54 -6.41 6.25 21.16
C ASN A 54 -5.81 7.62 20.78
N GLY A 55 -5.16 7.70 19.62
CA GLY A 55 -4.55 8.96 19.18
C GLY A 55 -3.84 8.78 17.84
N ASP A 56 -3.36 9.89 17.32
CA ASP A 56 -2.70 9.93 16.03
C ASP A 56 -1.35 9.21 16.06
N ALA A 57 -1.02 8.56 14.96
CA ALA A 57 0.21 7.82 14.77
C ALA A 57 0.65 7.88 13.29
N ILE A 58 1.83 7.38 12.99
CA ILE A 58 2.36 7.33 11.62
C ILE A 58 1.38 6.65 10.66
N LYS A 59 0.64 5.62 11.11
CA LYS A 59 -0.36 4.93 10.28
C LYS A 59 -1.42 5.87 9.70
N ASP A 60 -1.76 6.96 10.41
CA ASP A 60 -2.80 7.90 9.98
C ASP A 60 -2.35 8.82 8.83
N ALA A 61 -1.05 8.81 8.55
CA ALA A 61 -0.49 9.44 7.36
C ALA A 61 -0.40 8.48 6.14
N ILE A 62 -0.69 7.19 6.33
CA ILE A 62 -0.61 6.18 5.27
C ILE A 62 -2.02 5.79 4.84
N VAL A 63 -2.30 5.91 3.55
CA VAL A 63 -3.64 5.75 3.00
C VAL A 63 -3.67 4.76 1.84
N ILE A 64 -4.85 4.19 1.59
CA ILE A 64 -5.12 3.47 0.36
C ILE A 64 -5.52 4.50 -0.70
N PHE A 65 -4.78 4.53 -1.79
CA PHE A 65 -5.03 5.38 -2.94
C PHE A 65 -5.72 4.60 -4.05
N GLY A 66 -6.89 5.05 -4.46
CA GLY A 66 -7.69 4.38 -5.47
C GLY A 66 -7.99 2.92 -5.12
N ASN A 67 -7.75 2.04 -6.07
CA ASN A 67 -8.11 0.61 -5.97
C ASN A 67 -7.06 -0.25 -5.23
N GLY A 68 -6.22 0.33 -4.38
CA GLY A 68 -5.31 -0.46 -3.54
C GLY A 68 -3.85 -0.04 -3.56
N CYS A 69 -3.48 1.03 -4.25
CA CYS A 69 -2.14 1.60 -4.10
C CYS A 69 -1.94 2.20 -2.71
N THR A 70 -0.70 2.34 -2.29
CA THR A 70 -0.36 3.09 -1.09
C THR A 70 -0.09 4.55 -1.45
N GLY A 71 -0.61 5.46 -0.66
CA GLY A 71 -0.25 6.87 -0.66
C GLY A 71 0.15 7.32 0.74
N GLU A 72 0.90 8.40 0.82
CA GLU A 72 1.29 9.02 2.08
C GLU A 72 0.95 10.50 2.11
N ILE A 73 0.36 10.94 3.22
CA ILE A 73 0.10 12.35 3.49
C ILE A 73 1.40 12.99 3.96
N VAL A 74 1.83 14.06 3.30
CA VAL A 74 3.11 14.74 3.54
C VAL A 74 2.99 16.19 3.96
N SER A 75 1.76 16.66 4.21
CA SER A 75 1.51 18.00 4.79
C SER A 75 0.26 18.00 5.65
N ASP A 76 0.14 19.02 6.48
CA ASP A 76 -1.05 19.34 7.27
C ASP A 76 -2.27 19.78 6.44
N ARG A 77 -2.08 19.98 5.14
CA ARG A 77 -3.11 20.35 4.15
C ARG A 77 -3.41 19.23 3.18
N GLY A 78 -3.34 17.98 3.61
CA GLY A 78 -3.76 16.81 2.84
C GLY A 78 -2.97 16.55 1.56
N LEU A 79 -1.74 17.11 1.39
CA LEU A 79 -0.89 16.79 0.24
C LEU A 79 -0.45 15.35 0.33
N LEU A 80 -0.66 14.61 -0.76
CA LEU A 80 -0.45 13.17 -0.85
C LEU A 80 0.57 12.85 -1.93
N LEU A 81 1.53 11.99 -1.60
CA LEU A 81 2.42 11.37 -2.57
C LEU A 81 2.00 9.92 -2.83
N THR A 82 2.14 9.48 -4.06
CA THR A 82 2.00 8.08 -4.47
C THR A 82 2.86 7.82 -5.71
N ASN A 83 2.85 6.60 -6.22
CA ASN A 83 3.59 6.28 -7.43
C ASN A 83 2.96 6.92 -8.68
N HIS A 84 3.78 7.21 -9.70
CA HIS A 84 3.28 7.67 -11.01
C HIS A 84 2.36 6.63 -11.65
N HIS A 85 2.73 5.34 -11.60
CA HIS A 85 1.89 4.28 -12.14
C HIS A 85 0.56 4.12 -11.42
N CYS A 86 0.48 4.48 -10.13
CA CYS A 86 -0.78 4.51 -9.38
C CYS A 86 -1.68 5.69 -9.79
N GLY A 87 -1.07 6.83 -10.11
CA GLY A 87 -1.76 8.01 -10.62
C GLY A 87 -2.02 8.01 -12.13
N PHE A 88 -1.54 6.99 -12.87
CA PHE A 88 -1.52 6.98 -14.32
C PHE A 88 -2.89 7.22 -14.94
N ASP A 89 -3.91 6.48 -14.53
CA ASP A 89 -5.27 6.61 -15.07
C ASP A 89 -5.86 8.00 -14.79
N ALA A 90 -5.59 8.58 -13.63
CA ALA A 90 -6.01 9.93 -13.27
C ALA A 90 -5.32 10.96 -14.18
N ILE A 91 -3.99 10.88 -14.35
CA ILE A 91 -3.22 11.78 -15.22
C ILE A 91 -3.69 11.66 -16.67
N GLN A 92 -3.94 10.42 -17.13
CA GLN A 92 -4.42 10.15 -18.48
C GLN A 92 -5.81 10.73 -18.71
N SER A 93 -6.73 10.59 -17.75
CA SER A 93 -8.10 11.08 -17.87
C SER A 93 -8.18 12.61 -17.99
N HIS A 94 -7.18 13.32 -17.51
CA HIS A 94 -7.04 14.76 -17.62
C HIS A 94 -6.22 15.21 -18.84
N SER A 95 -5.59 14.27 -19.54
CA SER A 95 -4.79 14.59 -20.75
C SER A 95 -5.69 14.76 -21.97
N SER A 96 -5.31 15.69 -22.85
CA SER A 96 -5.88 15.88 -24.18
C SER A 96 -4.77 16.02 -25.21
N VAL A 97 -5.13 16.17 -26.48
CA VAL A 97 -4.17 16.42 -27.56
C VAL A 97 -3.43 17.74 -27.33
N GLU A 98 -4.14 18.77 -26.82
CA GLU A 98 -3.58 20.09 -26.54
C GLU A 98 -2.81 20.13 -25.20
N HIS A 99 -3.20 19.30 -24.26
CA HIS A 99 -2.66 19.23 -22.90
C HIS A 99 -2.32 17.79 -22.53
N ASP A 100 -1.24 17.26 -23.10
CA ASP A 100 -0.78 15.91 -22.83
C ASP A 100 0.05 15.88 -21.52
N TYR A 101 -0.64 15.68 -20.39
CA TYR A 101 -0.02 15.64 -19.07
C TYR A 101 0.84 14.39 -18.84
N LEU A 102 0.56 13.28 -19.54
CA LEU A 102 1.44 12.12 -19.49
C LEU A 102 2.79 12.40 -20.14
N LYS A 103 2.79 13.13 -21.26
CA LYS A 103 4.01 13.44 -22.02
C LYS A 103 4.78 14.61 -21.44
N ASN A 104 4.07 15.66 -21.00
CA ASN A 104 4.66 16.94 -20.63
C ASN A 104 4.77 17.13 -19.11
N GLY A 105 4.09 16.29 -18.33
CA GLY A 105 3.88 16.49 -16.91
C GLY A 105 2.82 17.55 -16.61
N PHE A 106 2.46 17.68 -15.35
CA PHE A 106 1.53 18.69 -14.83
C PHE A 106 1.97 19.16 -13.45
N TRP A 107 1.84 20.45 -13.16
CA TRP A 107 2.10 21.03 -11.84
C TRP A 107 1.15 22.19 -11.59
N ALA A 108 0.25 22.04 -10.62
CA ALA A 108 -0.58 23.12 -10.10
C ALA A 108 0.27 24.06 -9.25
N MET A 109 0.20 25.36 -9.52
CA MET A 109 0.92 26.38 -8.79
C MET A 109 0.05 27.03 -7.70
N SER A 110 -1.22 26.66 -7.64
CA SER A 110 -2.17 27.11 -6.63
C SER A 110 -3.29 26.06 -6.43
N ASP A 111 -4.00 26.13 -5.32
CA ASP A 111 -5.14 25.23 -5.03
C ASP A 111 -6.23 25.31 -6.13
N GLN A 112 -6.36 26.46 -6.80
CA GLN A 112 -7.33 26.68 -7.88
C GLN A 112 -6.96 25.96 -9.18
N GLU A 113 -5.69 25.63 -9.37
CA GLU A 113 -5.20 24.90 -10.53
C GLU A 113 -5.22 23.38 -10.33
N GLU A 114 -5.45 22.92 -9.10
CA GLU A 114 -5.54 21.50 -8.80
C GLU A 114 -6.77 20.89 -9.47
N ILE A 115 -6.58 19.78 -10.18
CA ILE A 115 -7.61 19.20 -11.04
C ILE A 115 -8.40 18.13 -10.29
N PRO A 116 -9.71 18.33 -10.04
CA PRO A 116 -10.55 17.31 -9.44
C PRO A 116 -10.59 16.02 -10.27
N THR A 117 -10.46 14.88 -9.61
CA THR A 117 -10.42 13.57 -10.27
C THR A 117 -11.64 12.74 -9.84
N PRO A 118 -12.77 12.83 -10.55
CA PRO A 118 -13.99 12.12 -10.21
C PRO A 118 -13.78 10.60 -10.20
N GLY A 119 -14.29 9.93 -9.16
CA GLY A 119 -14.16 8.49 -8.99
C GLY A 119 -12.86 8.02 -8.32
N LEU A 120 -11.87 8.90 -8.17
CA LEU A 120 -10.69 8.60 -7.37
C LEU A 120 -11.01 8.78 -5.88
N THR A 121 -10.61 7.83 -5.06
CA THR A 121 -10.81 7.86 -3.61
C THR A 121 -9.49 7.75 -2.85
N VAL A 122 -9.48 8.31 -1.66
CA VAL A 122 -8.41 8.10 -0.67
C VAL A 122 -9.04 7.56 0.61
N THR A 123 -8.56 6.40 1.05
CA THR A 123 -9.13 5.71 2.22
C THR A 123 -8.14 5.71 3.37
N PHE A 124 -8.56 6.25 4.49
CA PHE A 124 -7.83 6.22 5.76
C PHE A 124 -8.28 5.01 6.58
N ILE A 125 -7.34 4.28 7.18
CA ILE A 125 -7.64 3.23 8.15
C ILE A 125 -7.69 3.87 9.53
N ARG A 126 -8.89 4.06 10.06
CA ARG A 126 -9.08 4.69 11.36
C ARG A 126 -8.78 3.75 12.51
N ARG A 127 -9.25 2.49 12.40
CA ARG A 127 -9.06 1.49 13.45
C ARG A 127 -8.82 0.11 12.87
N ILE A 128 -7.92 -0.65 13.50
CA ILE A 128 -7.70 -2.07 13.21
C ILE A 128 -7.94 -2.83 14.52
N SER A 129 -8.80 -3.84 14.49
CA SER A 129 -9.13 -4.65 15.66
C SER A 129 -9.09 -6.13 15.34
N ASP A 130 -8.52 -6.94 16.22
CA ASP A 130 -8.61 -8.40 16.11
C ASP A 130 -10.01 -8.85 16.53
N VAL A 131 -10.69 -9.53 15.63
CA VAL A 131 -12.03 -10.09 15.85
C VAL A 131 -12.05 -11.61 15.75
N SER A 132 -10.89 -12.24 15.79
CA SER A 132 -10.73 -13.70 15.71
C SER A 132 -11.52 -14.42 16.79
N ASP A 133 -11.52 -13.90 18.03
CA ASP A 133 -12.27 -14.48 19.16
C ASP A 133 -13.80 -14.41 18.96
N ARG A 134 -14.29 -13.57 18.07
CA ARG A 134 -15.70 -13.48 17.69
C ARG A 134 -16.08 -14.45 16.58
N ILE A 135 -15.11 -14.93 15.80
CA ILE A 135 -15.33 -15.78 14.61
C ILE A 135 -14.94 -17.22 14.90
N LEU A 136 -13.68 -17.46 15.27
CA LEU A 136 -13.12 -18.80 15.37
C LEU A 136 -13.88 -19.76 16.29
N PRO A 137 -14.35 -19.37 17.50
CA PRO A 137 -15.09 -20.27 18.38
C PRO A 137 -16.44 -20.76 17.83
N GLN A 138 -16.96 -20.10 16.79
CA GLN A 138 -18.22 -20.47 16.14
C GLN A 138 -18.05 -21.42 14.96
N LEU A 139 -16.80 -21.77 14.60
CA LEU A 139 -16.45 -22.67 13.52
C LEU A 139 -16.11 -24.05 14.09
N SER A 140 -16.75 -25.08 13.55
CA SER A 140 -16.44 -26.47 13.88
C SER A 140 -15.44 -27.05 12.90
N ASP A 141 -14.51 -27.88 13.39
CA ASP A 141 -13.55 -28.62 12.57
C ASP A 141 -14.22 -29.65 11.65
N THR A 142 -15.52 -29.95 11.87
CA THR A 142 -16.30 -30.87 11.06
C THR A 142 -17.03 -30.24 9.88
N LEU A 143 -16.99 -28.92 9.76
CA LEU A 143 -17.59 -28.20 8.63
C LEU A 143 -16.84 -28.52 7.33
N SER A 144 -17.59 -28.69 6.24
CA SER A 144 -16.98 -28.66 4.92
C SER A 144 -16.40 -27.27 4.65
N GLU A 145 -15.44 -27.16 3.74
CA GLU A 145 -14.85 -25.87 3.36
C GLU A 145 -15.92 -24.85 2.94
N LYS A 146 -16.87 -25.27 2.10
CA LYS A 146 -18.00 -24.46 1.66
C LYS A 146 -18.89 -23.98 2.83
N ASP A 147 -19.19 -24.87 3.78
CA ASP A 147 -20.04 -24.52 4.93
C ASP A 147 -19.28 -23.60 5.90
N ARG A 148 -17.97 -23.79 6.03
CA ARG A 148 -17.09 -22.91 6.80
C ARG A 148 -17.09 -21.50 6.21
N GLU A 149 -16.89 -21.36 4.91
CA GLU A 149 -16.94 -20.06 4.21
C GLU A 149 -18.29 -19.36 4.42
N ALA A 150 -19.40 -20.08 4.20
CA ALA A 150 -20.74 -19.53 4.42
C ALA A 150 -20.96 -19.09 5.87
N LYS A 151 -20.46 -19.86 6.84
CA LYS A 151 -20.56 -19.51 8.26
C LYS A 151 -19.71 -18.29 8.62
N VAL A 152 -18.50 -18.20 8.09
CA VAL A 152 -17.64 -17.02 8.25
C VAL A 152 -18.34 -15.79 7.68
N ALA A 153 -18.88 -15.86 6.47
CA ALA A 153 -19.59 -14.75 5.85
C ALA A 153 -20.78 -14.26 6.69
N GLU A 154 -21.58 -15.19 7.24
CA GLU A 154 -22.70 -14.86 8.16
C GLU A 154 -22.22 -14.09 9.39
N ILE A 155 -21.13 -14.57 10.03
CA ILE A 155 -20.58 -13.97 11.23
C ILE A 155 -19.99 -12.59 10.92
N VAL A 156 -19.25 -12.46 9.81
CA VAL A 156 -18.65 -11.20 9.34
C VAL A 156 -19.73 -10.14 9.14
N GLU A 157 -20.83 -10.48 8.44
CA GLU A 157 -21.92 -9.52 8.21
C GLU A 157 -22.62 -9.09 9.52
N ARG A 158 -22.73 -10.00 10.49
CA ARG A 158 -23.23 -9.66 11.82
C ARG A 158 -22.28 -8.71 12.54
N ILE A 159 -20.97 -8.96 12.53
CA ILE A 159 -19.96 -8.10 13.18
C ILE A 159 -19.97 -6.71 12.55
N LYS A 160 -20.06 -6.60 11.22
CA LYS A 160 -20.15 -5.31 10.52
C LYS A 160 -21.35 -4.49 11.01
N LYS A 161 -22.53 -5.12 11.11
CA LYS A 161 -23.76 -4.45 11.55
C LYS A 161 -23.74 -4.02 13.03
N GLU A 162 -23.03 -4.76 13.87
CA GLU A 162 -22.90 -4.47 15.30
C GLU A 162 -21.79 -3.44 15.60
N THR A 163 -20.94 -3.13 14.61
CA THR A 163 -19.83 -2.21 14.81
C THR A 163 -20.33 -0.78 14.78
N GLU A 164 -20.09 -0.05 15.86
CA GLU A 164 -20.34 1.39 15.92
C GLU A 164 -19.31 2.15 15.08
N LEU A 165 -19.80 3.08 14.28
CA LEU A 165 -19.05 3.97 13.42
C LEU A 165 -19.20 5.40 13.93
N ASP A 166 -18.16 6.21 13.78
CA ASP A 166 -18.14 7.60 14.25
C ASP A 166 -18.96 8.52 13.33
N ASN A 167 -19.08 8.17 12.04
CA ASN A 167 -19.84 8.91 11.05
C ASN A 167 -20.28 8.02 9.87
N GLU A 168 -21.13 8.56 8.99
CA GLU A 168 -21.69 7.86 7.81
C GLU A 168 -20.69 7.64 6.67
N HIS A 169 -19.50 8.24 6.74
CA HIS A 169 -18.42 8.09 5.75
C HIS A 169 -17.47 6.94 6.09
N GLN A 170 -17.72 6.27 7.21
CA GLN A 170 -16.95 5.11 7.64
C GLN A 170 -17.60 3.81 7.17
N GLU A 171 -16.77 2.83 6.88
CA GLU A 171 -17.18 1.46 6.57
C GLU A 171 -16.32 0.44 7.29
N VAL A 172 -16.86 -0.76 7.46
CA VAL A 172 -16.16 -1.88 8.10
C VAL A 172 -15.81 -2.93 7.06
N GLU A 173 -14.53 -3.29 7.03
CA GLU A 173 -14.04 -4.46 6.30
C GLU A 173 -13.41 -5.45 7.28
N ILE A 174 -13.67 -6.74 7.09
CA ILE A 174 -13.03 -7.82 7.85
C ILE A 174 -12.30 -8.70 6.86
N GLN A 175 -11.00 -8.87 7.10
CA GLN A 175 -10.11 -9.70 6.28
C GLN A 175 -9.56 -10.86 7.09
N ASP A 176 -9.43 -12.00 6.46
CA ASP A 176 -8.73 -13.15 7.01
C ASP A 176 -7.23 -13.07 6.77
N PHE A 177 -6.48 -13.58 7.72
CA PHE A 177 -5.03 -13.71 7.67
C PHE A 177 -4.63 -15.14 8.00
N PHE A 178 -3.47 -15.54 7.48
CA PHE A 178 -2.87 -16.85 7.76
C PHE A 178 -3.82 -18.03 7.42
N GLY A 179 -4.51 -17.94 6.26
CA GLY A 179 -5.41 -18.98 5.81
C GLY A 179 -6.65 -19.15 6.70
N GLY A 180 -7.22 -18.05 7.19
CA GLY A 180 -8.41 -18.05 8.03
C GLY A 180 -8.17 -18.43 9.50
N ASN A 181 -6.91 -18.33 9.97
CA ASN A 181 -6.57 -18.53 11.38
C ASN A 181 -6.63 -17.25 12.21
N GLN A 182 -6.78 -16.10 11.54
CA GLN A 182 -6.92 -14.80 12.18
C GLN A 182 -7.83 -13.90 11.36
N TYR A 183 -8.60 -13.04 12.02
CA TYR A 183 -9.50 -12.08 11.37
C TYR A 183 -9.28 -10.70 11.95
N LEU A 184 -8.93 -9.75 11.09
CA LEU A 184 -8.79 -8.35 11.47
C LEU A 184 -9.91 -7.52 10.86
N MET A 185 -10.51 -6.70 11.69
CA MET A 185 -11.51 -5.70 11.31
C MET A 185 -10.83 -4.36 11.10
N PHE A 186 -11.11 -3.74 9.97
CA PHE A 186 -10.65 -2.41 9.58
C PHE A 186 -11.84 -1.47 9.52
N VAL A 187 -11.80 -0.39 10.28
CA VAL A 187 -12.71 0.74 10.10
C VAL A 187 -12.02 1.73 9.17
N LYS A 188 -12.64 1.96 8.03
CA LYS A 188 -12.15 2.79 6.93
C LYS A 188 -12.95 4.07 6.83
N GLU A 189 -12.32 5.16 6.44
CA GLU A 189 -12.99 6.42 6.13
C GLU A 189 -12.57 6.88 4.74
N ILE A 190 -13.52 7.17 3.87
CA ILE A 190 -13.32 7.31 2.43
C ILE A 190 -13.56 8.75 2.00
N PHE A 191 -12.50 9.39 1.50
CA PHE A 191 -12.55 10.72 0.90
C PHE A 191 -12.69 10.59 -0.62
N LYS A 192 -13.58 11.39 -1.22
CA LYS A 192 -13.93 11.33 -2.64
C LYS A 192 -13.55 12.58 -3.44
N ASP A 193 -13.27 13.72 -2.79
CA ASP A 193 -12.69 14.87 -3.46
C ASP A 193 -11.17 14.78 -3.38
N VAL A 194 -10.59 14.17 -4.41
CA VAL A 194 -9.15 14.00 -4.58
C VAL A 194 -8.74 14.73 -5.86
N ARG A 195 -7.73 15.60 -5.76
CA ARG A 195 -7.32 16.43 -6.87
C ARG A 195 -5.86 16.17 -7.25
N LEU A 196 -5.61 16.15 -8.57
CA LEU A 196 -4.26 16.07 -9.11
C LEU A 196 -3.54 17.41 -8.88
N VAL A 197 -2.41 17.35 -8.19
CA VAL A 197 -1.54 18.48 -7.90
C VAL A 197 -0.34 18.50 -8.83
N GLY A 198 0.22 17.32 -9.11
CA GLY A 198 1.36 17.24 -10.00
C GLY A 198 1.78 15.83 -10.37
N ALA A 199 2.41 15.73 -11.52
CA ALA A 199 3.06 14.52 -11.97
C ALA A 199 4.20 14.88 -12.92
N PRO A 200 5.35 14.22 -12.84
CA PRO A 200 6.39 14.35 -13.83
C PRO A 200 5.93 13.75 -15.17
N PRO A 201 6.55 14.12 -16.29
CA PRO A 201 6.30 13.45 -17.55
C PRO A 201 6.65 11.95 -17.45
N SER A 202 5.98 11.10 -18.24
CA SER A 202 6.20 9.65 -18.26
C SER A 202 7.65 9.27 -18.55
N SER A 203 8.40 10.13 -19.26
CA SER A 203 9.84 9.96 -19.46
C SER A 203 10.66 9.97 -18.16
N ILE A 204 10.10 10.47 -17.07
CA ILE A 204 10.65 10.42 -15.72
C ILE A 204 9.87 9.40 -14.88
N GLY A 205 8.53 9.51 -14.88
CA GLY A 205 7.65 8.67 -14.06
C GLY A 205 7.68 7.17 -14.41
N LYS A 206 8.01 6.87 -15.66
CA LYS A 206 8.18 5.49 -16.18
C LYS A 206 9.55 5.30 -16.86
N PHE A 207 10.59 5.98 -16.39
CA PHE A 207 11.94 5.84 -16.96
C PHE A 207 12.42 4.39 -16.88
N GLY A 208 12.98 3.89 -17.99
CA GLY A 208 13.44 2.49 -18.11
C GLY A 208 12.32 1.48 -18.39
N GLY A 209 11.06 1.90 -18.31
CA GLY A 209 9.90 1.08 -18.63
C GLY A 209 9.88 -0.25 -17.86
N ASP A 210 9.37 -1.29 -18.52
CA ASP A 210 9.26 -2.63 -17.92
C ASP A 210 10.62 -3.32 -17.81
N THR A 211 11.57 -2.97 -18.66
CA THR A 211 12.93 -3.55 -18.68
C THR A 211 13.67 -3.28 -17.36
N ASP A 212 13.62 -2.04 -16.88
CA ASP A 212 14.32 -1.64 -15.66
C ASP A 212 13.52 -1.90 -14.39
N ASN A 213 12.25 -2.34 -14.49
CA ASN A 213 11.38 -2.55 -13.34
C ASN A 213 11.94 -3.58 -12.34
N TRP A 214 12.71 -4.55 -12.83
CA TRP A 214 13.33 -5.61 -12.01
C TRP A 214 14.86 -5.48 -11.89
N MET A 215 15.39 -4.33 -12.29
CA MET A 215 16.82 -4.06 -12.31
C MET A 215 17.24 -3.17 -11.15
N TRP A 216 18.49 -3.31 -10.71
CA TRP A 216 19.15 -2.43 -9.74
C TRP A 216 20.47 -1.93 -10.35
N PRO A 217 20.83 -0.65 -10.20
CA PRO A 217 20.04 0.43 -9.55
C PRO A 217 18.88 0.92 -10.44
N ARG A 218 17.85 1.50 -9.80
CA ARG A 218 16.70 2.10 -10.48
C ARG A 218 16.84 3.62 -10.54
N HIS A 219 16.48 4.20 -11.68
CA HIS A 219 16.56 5.63 -11.94
C HIS A 219 15.19 6.26 -12.25
N THR A 220 14.11 5.49 -12.13
CA THR A 220 12.75 5.96 -12.34
C THR A 220 12.32 6.94 -11.25
N GLY A 221 11.78 8.09 -11.63
CA GLY A 221 11.09 9.01 -10.73
C GLY A 221 9.59 8.66 -10.67
N ASP A 222 9.26 7.46 -10.20
CA ASP A 222 7.89 6.93 -10.16
C ASP A 222 7.11 7.53 -9.01
N PHE A 223 6.67 8.78 -9.18
CA PHE A 223 5.84 9.49 -8.20
C PHE A 223 4.77 10.35 -8.89
N SER A 224 3.69 10.60 -8.17
CA SER A 224 2.66 11.59 -8.49
C SER A 224 2.14 12.22 -7.20
N VAL A 225 1.58 13.41 -7.33
CA VAL A 225 1.15 14.25 -6.21
C VAL A 225 -0.32 14.56 -6.36
N PHE A 226 -1.07 14.29 -5.30
CA PHE A 226 -2.49 14.59 -5.18
C PHE A 226 -2.75 15.40 -3.91
N ARG A 227 -3.96 15.86 -3.73
CA ARG A 227 -4.44 16.45 -2.48
C ARG A 227 -5.82 15.92 -2.14
N VAL A 228 -6.01 15.58 -0.89
CA VAL A 228 -7.30 15.23 -0.31
C VAL A 228 -8.02 16.51 0.12
N TYR A 229 -9.28 16.61 -0.22
CA TYR A 229 -10.18 17.69 0.18
C TYR A 229 -11.31 17.15 1.05
N SER A 230 -11.79 17.99 1.94
CA SER A 230 -12.95 17.75 2.80
C SER A 230 -13.92 18.91 2.72
N ASP A 231 -15.10 18.76 3.30
CA ASP A 231 -15.93 19.91 3.60
C ASP A 231 -15.26 20.81 4.64
N ARG A 232 -15.95 21.93 4.99
CA ARG A 232 -15.42 22.91 5.95
C ARG A 232 -15.35 22.41 7.39
N ASP A 233 -16.08 21.35 7.69
CA ASP A 233 -16.10 20.68 9.01
C ASP A 233 -15.08 19.51 9.08
N GLY A 234 -14.29 19.32 8.02
CA GLY A 234 -13.26 18.28 7.92
C GLY A 234 -13.81 16.90 7.58
N GLN A 235 -15.09 16.80 7.18
CA GLN A 235 -15.71 15.52 6.84
C GLN A 235 -15.48 15.17 5.36
N PRO A 236 -15.40 13.86 5.03
CA PRO A 236 -15.40 13.41 3.65
C PRO A 236 -16.60 13.96 2.88
N ALA A 237 -16.39 14.41 1.66
CA ALA A 237 -17.43 14.96 0.82
C ALA A 237 -17.19 14.61 -0.66
N GLU A 238 -18.28 14.65 -1.44
CA GLU A 238 -18.17 14.67 -2.90
C GLU A 238 -17.54 16.01 -3.34
N TYR A 239 -16.99 16.04 -4.56
CA TYR A 239 -16.38 17.25 -5.08
C TYR A 239 -17.30 18.48 -4.96
N SER A 240 -16.78 19.54 -4.38
CA SER A 240 -17.39 20.87 -4.35
C SER A 240 -16.29 21.94 -4.47
N LYS A 241 -16.67 23.08 -5.08
CA LYS A 241 -15.79 24.26 -5.11
C LYS A 241 -15.57 24.87 -3.71
N ASP A 242 -16.47 24.58 -2.79
CA ASP A 242 -16.42 25.06 -1.41
C ASP A 242 -15.60 24.18 -0.49
N ASN A 243 -15.19 22.99 -0.95
CA ASN A 243 -14.33 22.11 -0.19
C ASN A 243 -12.94 22.72 0.02
N VAL A 244 -12.34 22.38 1.13
CA VAL A 244 -11.03 22.87 1.56
C VAL A 244 -10.01 21.73 1.63
N PRO A 245 -8.70 22.00 1.47
CA PRO A 245 -7.69 21.01 1.73
C PRO A 245 -7.87 20.33 3.09
N TYR A 246 -7.88 19.02 3.12
CA TYR A 246 -8.12 18.25 4.34
C TYR A 246 -7.02 18.50 5.37
N ALA A 247 -7.41 18.92 6.55
CA ALA A 247 -6.51 19.08 7.70
C ALA A 247 -6.20 17.70 8.31
N ALA A 248 -5.23 17.01 7.72
CA ALA A 248 -4.86 15.67 8.15
C ALA A 248 -4.29 15.67 9.59
N PRO A 249 -4.76 14.78 10.47
CA PRO A 249 -4.29 14.72 11.86
C PRO A 249 -2.83 14.27 11.97
N ALA A 250 -2.34 13.52 11.00
CA ALA A 250 -0.95 13.10 10.91
C ALA A 250 -0.42 13.24 9.47
N HIS A 251 0.85 13.58 9.34
CA HIS A 251 1.56 13.60 8.07
C HIS A 251 3.03 13.24 8.25
N LEU A 252 3.65 12.72 7.20
CA LEU A 252 5.08 12.41 7.18
C LEU A 252 5.88 13.66 6.82
N THR A 253 6.98 13.86 7.52
CA THR A 253 7.92 14.93 7.21
C THR A 253 8.95 14.45 6.18
N VAL A 254 9.02 15.11 5.03
CA VAL A 254 10.07 14.85 4.03
C VAL A 254 11.41 15.40 4.54
N SER A 255 12.40 14.53 4.67
CA SER A 255 13.73 14.89 5.16
C SER A 255 14.76 14.91 4.03
N LEU A 256 15.47 16.02 3.89
CA LEU A 256 16.60 16.17 2.96
C LEU A 256 17.96 15.83 3.59
N ARG A 257 17.97 15.31 4.84
CA ARG A 257 19.23 14.97 5.54
C ARG A 257 19.89 13.70 5.01
N GLY A 258 19.16 12.91 4.23
CA GLY A 258 19.59 11.62 3.74
C GLY A 258 19.68 10.55 4.86
N TYR A 259 20.29 9.44 4.54
CA TYR A 259 20.54 8.33 5.45
C TYR A 259 22.00 7.86 5.33
N LYS A 260 22.47 7.13 6.32
CA LYS A 260 23.83 6.56 6.35
C LYS A 260 23.76 5.04 6.30
N PRO A 261 24.80 4.33 5.85
CA PRO A 261 24.88 2.89 6.01
C PRO A 261 24.59 2.48 7.45
N GLY A 262 23.72 1.50 7.65
CA GLY A 262 23.25 1.06 8.97
C GLY A 262 22.14 1.89 9.61
N SER A 263 21.64 2.92 8.93
CA SER A 263 20.42 3.60 9.38
C SER A 263 19.22 2.66 9.31
N PHE A 264 18.35 2.72 10.32
CA PHE A 264 17.08 2.00 10.27
C PHE A 264 16.19 2.57 9.17
N ALA A 265 15.57 1.67 8.41
CA ALA A 265 14.54 2.00 7.42
C ALA A 265 13.41 0.99 7.51
N MET A 266 12.19 1.42 7.23
CA MET A 266 11.02 0.57 7.14
C MET A 266 10.09 1.05 6.03
N ILE A 267 9.24 0.16 5.55
CA ILE A 267 8.17 0.46 4.61
C ILE A 267 6.85 0.21 5.31
N ILE A 268 5.91 1.13 5.18
CA ILE A 268 4.52 0.99 5.62
C ILE A 268 3.64 1.15 4.39
N GLY A 269 2.66 0.26 4.21
CA GLY A 269 1.76 0.37 3.08
C GLY A 269 0.85 -0.85 2.93
N PHE A 270 0.18 -0.90 1.79
CA PHE A 270 -0.82 -1.89 1.42
C PHE A 270 -0.33 -2.69 0.21
N PRO A 271 0.42 -3.79 0.41
CA PRO A 271 0.87 -4.63 -0.69
C PRO A 271 -0.30 -5.34 -1.36
N GLY A 272 -0.22 -5.53 -2.68
CA GLY A 272 -1.28 -6.18 -3.45
C GLY A 272 -1.43 -7.66 -3.09
N SER A 273 -0.32 -8.39 -3.02
CA SER A 273 -0.27 -9.78 -2.57
C SER A 273 1.11 -10.11 -2.05
N THR A 274 1.17 -10.97 -1.06
CA THR A 274 2.41 -11.54 -0.55
C THR A 274 2.24 -13.04 -0.39
N GLU A 275 3.18 -13.81 -0.92
CA GLU A 275 3.18 -15.26 -0.82
C GLU A 275 4.49 -15.71 -0.20
N ARG A 276 4.37 -16.43 0.91
CA ARG A 276 5.53 -16.95 1.63
C ARG A 276 5.27 -18.39 2.06
N TYR A 277 6.33 -19.19 2.07
CA TYR A 277 6.28 -20.57 2.55
C TYR A 277 5.27 -21.44 1.80
N LYS A 278 5.21 -21.31 0.46
CA LYS A 278 4.41 -22.18 -0.38
C LYS A 278 4.83 -23.63 -0.23
N THR A 279 3.85 -24.53 -0.23
CA THR A 279 4.10 -25.97 -0.28
C THR A 279 4.62 -26.39 -1.65
N SER A 280 5.26 -27.56 -1.75
CA SER A 280 5.69 -28.10 -3.05
C SER A 280 4.52 -28.28 -4.02
N TYR A 281 3.33 -28.64 -3.53
CA TYR A 281 2.12 -28.77 -4.35
C TYR A 281 1.67 -27.45 -4.97
N GLU A 282 1.75 -26.36 -4.22
CA GLU A 282 1.43 -25.02 -4.75
C GLU A 282 2.46 -24.56 -5.79
N ILE A 283 3.73 -24.89 -5.58
CA ILE A 283 4.78 -24.63 -6.57
C ILE A 283 4.56 -25.43 -7.84
N ASP A 284 4.26 -26.72 -7.72
CA ASP A 284 3.97 -27.57 -8.88
C ASP A 284 2.75 -27.08 -9.66
N TYR A 285 1.68 -26.67 -8.97
CA TYR A 285 0.51 -26.05 -9.60
C TYR A 285 0.87 -24.73 -10.32
N THR A 286 1.64 -23.86 -9.65
CA THR A 286 2.06 -22.58 -10.22
C THR A 286 2.90 -22.76 -11.49
N LEU A 287 3.85 -23.70 -11.45
CA LEU A 287 4.75 -23.96 -12.60
C LEU A 287 4.09 -24.77 -13.70
N GLY A 288 3.26 -25.75 -13.32
CA GLY A 288 2.66 -26.70 -14.28
C GLY A 288 1.34 -26.24 -14.88
N THR A 289 0.62 -25.35 -14.21
CA THR A 289 -0.74 -24.96 -14.64
C THR A 289 -0.91 -23.46 -14.75
N ASP A 290 -0.68 -22.70 -13.67
CA ASP A 290 -1.02 -21.27 -13.62
C ASP A 290 -0.13 -20.45 -14.59
N ASN A 291 1.18 -20.59 -14.48
CA ASN A 291 2.12 -19.86 -15.35
C ASN A 291 1.97 -20.20 -16.83
N PRO A 292 1.87 -21.48 -17.27
CA PRO A 292 1.65 -21.81 -18.67
C PRO A 292 0.36 -21.20 -19.22
N ASN A 293 -0.75 -21.26 -18.48
CA ASN A 293 -2.01 -20.67 -18.89
C ASN A 293 -1.94 -19.16 -19.00
N ARG A 294 -1.31 -18.48 -18.03
CA ARG A 294 -1.12 -17.02 -18.06
C ARG A 294 -0.26 -16.59 -19.25
N ILE A 295 0.83 -17.31 -19.51
CA ILE A 295 1.73 -17.01 -20.64
C ILE A 295 0.98 -17.16 -21.94
N PHE A 296 0.23 -18.27 -22.11
CA PHE A 296 -0.56 -18.52 -23.32
C PHE A 296 -1.61 -17.42 -23.54
N ILE A 297 -2.48 -17.17 -22.55
CA ILE A 297 -3.58 -16.19 -22.67
C ILE A 297 -3.04 -14.78 -22.93
N ARG A 298 -2.02 -14.37 -22.18
CA ARG A 298 -1.41 -13.03 -22.36
C ARG A 298 -0.70 -12.90 -23.69
N GLY A 299 -0.03 -13.96 -24.13
CA GLY A 299 0.63 -14.01 -25.45
C GLY A 299 -0.36 -13.84 -26.59
N GLU A 300 -1.48 -14.58 -26.58
CA GLU A 300 -2.53 -14.44 -27.60
C GLU A 300 -3.18 -13.06 -27.56
N ARG A 301 -3.47 -12.54 -26.38
CA ARG A 301 -4.00 -11.18 -26.24
C ARG A 301 -3.03 -10.13 -26.78
N GLN A 302 -1.75 -10.23 -26.46
CA GLN A 302 -0.73 -9.29 -26.92
C GLN A 302 -0.58 -9.35 -28.45
N LYS A 303 -0.62 -10.56 -29.03
CA LYS A 303 -0.57 -10.74 -30.48
C LYS A 303 -1.72 -10.03 -31.17
N LEU A 304 -2.97 -10.24 -30.71
CA LEU A 304 -4.14 -9.55 -31.26
C LEU A 304 -4.03 -8.03 -31.15
N MET A 305 -3.59 -7.51 -29.99
CA MET A 305 -3.41 -6.06 -29.83
C MET A 305 -2.34 -5.48 -30.76
N MET A 306 -1.28 -6.23 -31.06
CA MET A 306 -0.23 -5.78 -31.96
C MET A 306 -0.61 -5.88 -33.45
N GLU A 307 -1.57 -6.75 -33.79
CA GLU A 307 -2.12 -6.85 -35.14
C GLU A 307 -3.00 -5.62 -35.50
N ASP A 308 -3.60 -4.98 -34.48
CA ASP A 308 -4.47 -3.82 -34.64
C ASP A 308 -3.72 -2.47 -34.52
N MET A 309 -2.44 -2.47 -34.16
CA MET A 309 -1.56 -1.29 -34.04
C MET A 309 -0.74 -1.04 -35.30
#